data_1a0c5e71a345281b370f0dfbf0a2556c
#
_entry.id   1a0c5e71a345281b370f0dfbf0a2556c
#
_cell.length_a   1.000
_cell.length_b   1.000
_cell.length_c   1.000
_cell.angle_alpha   90.00
_cell.angle_beta   90.00
_cell.angle_gamma   90.00
#
_symmetry.space_group_name_H-M   'P 1'
#
loop_
_entity.id
_entity.type
_entity.pdbx_description
1 polymer ?
#
loop_
_entity_poly.entity_id
_entity_poly.type
_entity_poly.pdbx_seq_one_letter_code
_entity_poly.pdbx_strand_id
1 'polypeptide(L)'
;MRAFFRRHRGLHIWLLSVCGVLALYFALRLVPGLMTRFSRGIIMPLERAVAAVCYRADFSVAELLYAIAAGVILLWMGAAVRRLITEKGRRGRIVYRFVLTAVCTVLTVYAGFSLLWGVNYYAESFQEQSGVYARESTPEELARVTEYFARQLAGCADQVQRDENGLFAESRADIFAHSMEVFDGIYEEFPCLVMEDHVPKGVRFSTALSAMDFTGFYFPFTGEANLNIDSPACYLPSTIAHEMAHQRGIASEQECNFIAIAASTTAQSPAYRYSGWLMGFTYLSNALYRADQEAWKQVRVLLPDTVVADLRDNSAYWAEFEGPVNDAAQKVYDSFLKSSGESRGTQSYGTVVDMLMAYYG
;
A
#
# COMPACT_ATOMS: atom_id res chain seq x y z
N MET A 1 -2.02 -46.22 12.20
CA MET A 1 -1.34 -44.93 12.20
C MET A 1 -0.26 -44.83 11.09
N ARG A 2 0.79 -45.65 11.07
CA ARG A 2 1.88 -45.62 10.06
C ARG A 2 1.40 -45.70 8.60
N ALA A 3 0.40 -46.55 8.28
CA ALA A 3 -0.15 -46.67 6.92
C ALA A 3 -0.90 -45.41 6.46
N PHE A 4 -1.56 -44.69 7.36
CA PHE A 4 -2.23 -43.44 7.09
C PHE A 4 -1.23 -42.32 6.72
N PHE A 5 -0.16 -42.16 7.50
CA PHE A 5 0.89 -41.17 7.23
C PHE A 5 1.64 -41.48 5.92
N ARG A 6 1.94 -42.77 5.64
CA ARG A 6 2.56 -43.14 4.35
C ARG A 6 1.72 -42.72 3.15
N ARG A 7 0.39 -42.80 3.25
CA ARG A 7 -0.56 -42.48 2.17
C ARG A 7 -0.63 -40.98 1.89
N HIS A 8 -0.33 -40.11 2.84
CA HIS A 8 -0.33 -38.65 2.73
C HIS A 8 1.08 -38.05 2.80
N ARG A 9 2.11 -38.86 2.58
CA ARG A 9 3.51 -38.48 2.74
C ARG A 9 3.87 -37.17 2.01
N GLY A 10 3.39 -37.00 0.76
CA GLY A 10 3.67 -35.79 -0.01
C GLY A 10 3.16 -34.50 0.65
N LEU A 11 1.94 -34.52 1.21
CA LEU A 11 1.36 -33.37 1.91
C LEU A 11 2.09 -33.07 3.22
N HIS A 12 2.53 -34.13 3.96
CA HIS A 12 3.32 -33.92 5.17
C HIS A 12 4.71 -33.35 4.87
N ILE A 13 5.37 -33.85 3.79
CA ILE A 13 6.65 -33.29 3.34
C ILE A 13 6.46 -31.83 2.95
N TRP A 14 5.41 -31.50 2.16
CA TRP A 14 5.10 -30.12 1.81
C TRP A 14 4.92 -29.24 3.04
N LEU A 15 4.08 -29.66 4.00
CA LEU A 15 3.89 -28.93 5.26
C LEU A 15 5.21 -28.69 6.00
N LEU A 16 6.02 -29.74 6.19
CA LEU A 16 7.30 -29.64 6.89
C LEU A 16 8.28 -28.72 6.15
N SER A 17 8.33 -28.78 4.81
CA SER A 17 9.18 -27.92 4.01
C SER A 17 8.80 -26.44 4.17
N VAL A 18 7.51 -26.13 4.08
CA VAL A 18 7.04 -24.74 4.24
C VAL A 18 7.26 -24.24 5.66
N CYS A 19 6.97 -25.06 6.68
CA CYS A 19 7.28 -24.70 8.07
C CYS A 19 8.79 -24.49 8.27
N GLY A 20 9.64 -25.28 7.63
CA GLY A 20 11.09 -25.09 7.66
C GLY A 20 11.53 -23.78 7.03
N VAL A 21 10.97 -23.41 5.87
CA VAL A 21 11.23 -22.12 5.22
C VAL A 21 10.81 -20.96 6.13
N LEU A 22 9.61 -21.01 6.69
CA LEU A 22 9.13 -19.97 7.61
C LEU A 22 9.98 -19.88 8.88
N ALA A 23 10.35 -21.03 9.48
CA ALA A 23 11.23 -21.03 10.65
C ALA A 23 12.59 -20.40 10.35
N LEU A 24 13.15 -20.68 9.16
CA LEU A 24 14.40 -20.07 8.71
C LEU A 24 14.22 -18.55 8.51
N TYR A 25 13.16 -18.12 7.84
CA TYR A 25 12.83 -16.70 7.68
C TYR A 25 12.73 -15.99 9.03
N PHE A 26 11.97 -16.55 9.99
CA PHE A 26 11.81 -15.98 11.34
C PHE A 26 13.11 -15.93 12.14
N ALA A 27 14.04 -16.86 11.92
CA ALA A 27 15.35 -16.82 12.53
C ALA A 27 16.26 -15.76 11.88
N LEU A 28 16.29 -15.71 10.54
CA LEU A 28 17.19 -14.83 9.80
C LEU A 28 16.81 -13.34 9.92
N ARG A 29 15.53 -13.00 10.07
CA ARG A 29 15.09 -11.61 10.27
C ARG A 29 15.61 -10.96 11.56
N LEU A 30 16.09 -11.78 12.50
CA LEU A 30 16.70 -11.29 13.75
C LEU A 30 18.17 -10.90 13.59
N VAL A 31 18.78 -11.17 12.43
CA VAL A 31 20.17 -10.87 12.16
C VAL A 31 20.28 -9.46 11.53
N PRO A 32 20.91 -8.50 12.23
CA PRO A 32 21.02 -7.12 11.72
C PRO A 32 21.64 -7.05 10.33
N GLY A 33 21.06 -6.25 9.45
CA GLY A 33 21.53 -5.99 8.09
C GLY A 33 21.43 -7.18 7.11
N LEU A 34 21.05 -8.37 7.56
CA LEU A 34 20.87 -9.52 6.67
C LEU A 34 19.67 -9.32 5.75
N MET A 35 18.55 -8.84 6.29
CA MET A 35 17.34 -8.57 5.51
C MET A 35 17.57 -7.47 4.48
N THR A 36 18.33 -6.43 4.81
CA THR A 36 18.72 -5.38 3.87
C THR A 36 19.50 -5.96 2.68
N ARG A 37 20.50 -6.81 2.96
CA ARG A 37 21.28 -7.45 1.89
C ARG A 37 20.46 -8.39 1.03
N PHE A 38 19.54 -9.12 1.66
CA PHE A 38 18.66 -10.07 0.96
C PHE A 38 17.61 -9.32 0.12
N SER A 39 16.97 -8.30 0.69
CA SER A 39 16.02 -7.45 -0.02
C SER A 39 16.69 -6.79 -1.23
N ARG A 40 17.75 -6.00 -1.02
CA ARG A 40 18.38 -5.20 -2.08
C ARG A 40 19.16 -6.06 -3.09
N GLY A 41 19.81 -7.14 -2.62
CA GLY A 41 20.69 -7.96 -3.48
C GLY A 41 19.96 -9.06 -4.26
N ILE A 42 18.79 -9.50 -3.81
CA ILE A 42 18.08 -10.64 -4.40
C ILE A 42 16.63 -10.29 -4.71
N ILE A 43 15.86 -9.84 -3.72
CA ILE A 43 14.40 -9.72 -3.87
C ILE A 43 14.02 -8.57 -4.80
N MET A 44 14.51 -7.35 -4.56
CA MET A 44 14.20 -6.21 -5.42
C MET A 44 14.63 -6.42 -6.88
N PRO A 45 15.83 -6.95 -7.20
CA PRO A 45 16.17 -7.32 -8.57
C PRO A 45 15.23 -8.36 -9.19
N LEU A 46 14.78 -9.37 -8.41
CA LEU A 46 13.82 -10.37 -8.85
C LEU A 46 12.45 -9.75 -9.13
N GLU A 47 11.92 -8.94 -8.21
CA GLU A 47 10.64 -8.25 -8.38
C GLU A 47 10.66 -7.31 -9.57
N ARG A 48 11.74 -6.55 -9.79
CA ARG A 48 11.91 -5.69 -10.97
C ARG A 48 11.93 -6.50 -12.28
N ALA A 49 12.59 -7.65 -12.30
CA ALA A 49 12.60 -8.52 -13.46
C ALA A 49 11.20 -9.09 -13.77
N VAL A 50 10.44 -9.46 -12.74
CA VAL A 50 9.05 -9.91 -12.88
C VAL A 50 8.15 -8.75 -13.31
N ALA A 51 8.29 -7.59 -12.69
CA ALA A 51 7.56 -6.37 -13.04
C ALA A 51 7.74 -6.00 -14.52
N ALA A 52 8.98 -6.01 -15.03
CA ALA A 52 9.27 -5.72 -16.43
C ALA A 52 8.54 -6.65 -17.41
N VAL A 53 8.20 -7.88 -17.00
CA VAL A 53 7.37 -8.80 -17.78
C VAL A 53 5.88 -8.47 -17.61
N CYS A 54 5.42 -8.24 -16.38
CA CYS A 54 4.02 -7.97 -16.07
C CYS A 54 3.56 -6.63 -16.66
N TYR A 55 4.41 -5.62 -16.68
CA TYR A 55 4.12 -4.30 -17.28
C TYR A 55 4.03 -4.30 -18.82
N ARG A 56 4.32 -5.41 -19.50
CA ARG A 56 4.00 -5.55 -20.93
C ARG A 56 2.50 -5.72 -21.20
N ALA A 57 1.73 -6.14 -20.19
CA ALA A 57 0.28 -6.16 -20.27
C ALA A 57 -0.28 -4.76 -19.93
N ASP A 58 -1.32 -4.33 -20.60
CA ASP A 58 -2.04 -3.06 -20.37
C ASP A 58 -3.11 -3.16 -19.27
N PHE A 59 -3.19 -4.28 -18.57
CA PHE A 59 -4.09 -4.56 -17.47
C PHE A 59 -3.31 -5.09 -16.24
N SER A 60 -3.92 -5.03 -15.06
CA SER A 60 -3.33 -5.57 -13.83
C SER A 60 -3.22 -7.10 -13.89
N VAL A 61 -1.99 -7.62 -13.94
CA VAL A 61 -1.72 -9.06 -13.84
C VAL A 61 -2.04 -9.56 -12.43
N ALA A 62 -1.85 -8.73 -11.41
CA ALA A 62 -2.25 -9.03 -10.04
C ALA A 62 -3.75 -9.32 -9.95
N GLU A 63 -4.60 -8.46 -10.56
CA GLU A 63 -6.05 -8.65 -10.62
C GLU A 63 -6.44 -9.96 -11.32
N LEU A 64 -5.79 -10.26 -12.45
CA LEU A 64 -5.98 -11.53 -13.15
C LEU A 64 -5.61 -12.74 -12.28
N LEU A 65 -4.50 -12.66 -11.53
CA LEU A 65 -4.09 -13.74 -10.62
C LEU A 65 -5.10 -13.94 -9.49
N TYR A 66 -5.66 -12.86 -8.91
CA TYR A 66 -6.73 -12.97 -7.92
C TYR A 66 -7.98 -13.65 -8.52
N ALA A 67 -8.40 -13.27 -9.72
CA ALA A 67 -9.55 -13.90 -10.40
C ALA A 67 -9.31 -15.39 -10.69
N ILE A 68 -8.12 -15.76 -11.16
CA ILE A 68 -7.73 -17.16 -11.38
C ILE A 68 -7.72 -17.93 -10.04
N ALA A 69 -7.11 -17.36 -8.99
CA ALA A 69 -7.06 -18.00 -7.68
C ALA A 69 -8.47 -18.25 -7.13
N ALA A 70 -9.37 -17.26 -7.21
CA ALA A 70 -10.77 -17.42 -6.82
C ALA A 70 -11.46 -18.53 -7.59
N GLY A 71 -11.30 -18.59 -8.92
CA GLY A 71 -11.85 -19.65 -9.77
C GLY A 71 -11.32 -21.04 -9.37
N VAL A 72 -10.01 -21.17 -9.17
CA VAL A 72 -9.37 -22.43 -8.74
C VAL A 72 -9.88 -22.86 -7.36
N ILE A 73 -10.01 -21.95 -6.41
CA ILE A 73 -10.53 -22.22 -5.06
C ILE A 73 -11.98 -22.74 -5.16
N LEU A 74 -12.84 -22.07 -5.93
CA LEU A 74 -14.24 -22.49 -6.11
C LEU A 74 -14.35 -23.88 -6.74
N LEU A 75 -13.57 -24.16 -7.78
CA LEU A 75 -13.54 -25.48 -8.43
C LEU A 75 -13.03 -26.57 -7.47
N TRP A 76 -11.98 -26.25 -6.69
CA TRP A 76 -11.43 -27.19 -5.70
C TRP A 76 -12.42 -27.49 -4.57
N MET A 77 -13.12 -26.46 -4.06
CA MET A 77 -14.20 -26.62 -3.07
C MET A 77 -15.36 -27.46 -3.64
N GLY A 78 -15.82 -27.16 -4.84
CA GLY A 78 -16.87 -27.93 -5.53
C GLY A 78 -16.50 -29.41 -5.72
N ALA A 79 -15.25 -29.67 -6.12
CA ALA A 79 -14.73 -31.03 -6.24
C ALA A 79 -14.68 -31.77 -4.89
N ALA A 80 -14.30 -31.07 -3.81
CA ALA A 80 -14.28 -31.63 -2.45
C ALA A 80 -15.71 -31.97 -1.97
N VAL A 81 -16.67 -31.07 -2.14
CA VAL A 81 -18.09 -31.31 -1.81
C VAL A 81 -18.66 -32.48 -2.62
N ARG A 82 -18.44 -32.51 -3.93
CA ARG A 82 -18.86 -33.65 -4.78
C ARG A 82 -18.34 -34.99 -4.24
N ARG A 83 -17.05 -35.08 -3.90
CA ARG A 83 -16.44 -36.31 -3.35
C ARG A 83 -17.03 -36.68 -1.99
N LEU A 84 -17.33 -35.70 -1.11
CA LEU A 84 -17.98 -35.95 0.17
C LEU A 84 -19.38 -36.55 0.01
N ILE A 85 -20.11 -36.20 -1.04
CA ILE A 85 -21.43 -36.73 -1.36
C ILE A 85 -21.33 -38.14 -1.96
N THR A 86 -20.40 -38.34 -2.91
CA THR A 86 -20.31 -39.58 -3.69
C THR A 86 -19.51 -40.70 -3.00
N GLU A 87 -18.49 -40.34 -2.20
CA GLU A 87 -17.57 -41.31 -1.57
C GLU A 87 -17.84 -41.43 -0.06
N LYS A 88 -19.05 -41.82 0.35
CA LYS A 88 -19.49 -41.85 1.77
C LYS A 88 -18.54 -42.59 2.72
N GLY A 89 -17.95 -43.72 2.29
CA GLY A 89 -17.01 -44.50 3.10
C GLY A 89 -15.61 -43.90 3.27
N ARG A 90 -15.31 -42.77 2.61
CA ARG A 90 -13.99 -42.11 2.61
C ARG A 90 -14.00 -40.66 3.11
N ARG A 91 -15.11 -40.18 3.66
CA ARG A 91 -15.32 -38.77 4.06
C ARG A 91 -14.21 -38.22 4.93
N GLY A 92 -13.82 -38.93 6.00
CA GLY A 92 -12.74 -38.50 6.90
C GLY A 92 -11.40 -38.28 6.19
N ARG A 93 -11.11 -39.11 5.17
CA ARG A 93 -9.90 -38.94 4.35
C ARG A 93 -10.00 -37.74 3.42
N ILE A 94 -11.17 -37.50 2.84
CA ILE A 94 -11.41 -36.34 1.95
C ILE A 94 -11.25 -35.06 2.75
N VAL A 95 -11.88 -34.95 3.91
CA VAL A 95 -11.76 -33.80 4.81
C VAL A 95 -10.32 -33.58 5.22
N TYR A 96 -9.62 -34.63 5.68
CA TYR A 96 -8.22 -34.51 6.06
C TYR A 96 -7.34 -33.97 4.93
N ARG A 97 -7.46 -34.52 3.71
CA ARG A 97 -6.70 -34.03 2.55
C ARG A 97 -7.06 -32.59 2.20
N PHE A 98 -8.34 -32.26 2.24
CA PHE A 98 -8.81 -30.88 1.95
C PHE A 98 -8.20 -29.90 2.96
N VAL A 99 -8.35 -30.14 4.25
CA VAL A 99 -7.82 -29.25 5.29
C VAL A 99 -6.30 -29.15 5.20
N LEU A 100 -5.60 -30.28 5.07
CA LEU A 100 -4.13 -30.26 5.00
C LEU A 100 -3.62 -29.54 3.74
N THR A 101 -4.28 -29.73 2.59
CA THR A 101 -3.94 -28.99 1.36
C THR A 101 -4.20 -27.49 1.54
N ALA A 102 -5.34 -27.10 2.14
CA ALA A 102 -5.64 -25.69 2.43
C ALA A 102 -4.56 -25.07 3.31
N VAL A 103 -4.20 -25.73 4.42
CA VAL A 103 -3.13 -25.25 5.32
C VAL A 103 -1.80 -25.11 4.58
N CYS A 104 -1.40 -26.14 3.80
CA CYS A 104 -0.16 -26.07 3.03
C CYS A 104 -0.18 -24.92 2.02
N THR A 105 -1.29 -24.69 1.32
CA THR A 105 -1.43 -23.61 0.33
C THR A 105 -1.32 -22.25 1.01
N VAL A 106 -2.08 -22.02 2.09
CA VAL A 106 -2.04 -20.76 2.85
C VAL A 106 -0.63 -20.47 3.37
N LEU A 107 0.02 -21.47 3.98
CA LEU A 107 1.40 -21.32 4.47
C LEU A 107 2.39 -21.08 3.32
N THR A 108 2.18 -21.66 2.14
CA THR A 108 3.04 -21.44 0.96
C THR A 108 2.91 -20.00 0.45
N VAL A 109 1.67 -19.50 0.34
CA VAL A 109 1.42 -18.09 -0.03
C VAL A 109 2.03 -17.15 1.00
N TYR A 110 1.83 -17.43 2.28
CA TYR A 110 2.42 -16.66 3.38
C TYR A 110 3.96 -16.68 3.35
N ALA A 111 4.57 -17.84 3.10
CA ALA A 111 6.02 -17.95 2.95
C ALA A 111 6.54 -17.18 1.73
N GLY A 112 5.85 -17.27 0.59
CA GLY A 112 6.15 -16.48 -0.60
C GLY A 112 6.07 -14.98 -0.33
N PHE A 113 4.99 -14.53 0.28
CA PHE A 113 4.82 -13.14 0.70
C PHE A 113 5.92 -12.70 1.69
N SER A 114 6.22 -13.51 2.70
CA SER A 114 7.27 -13.20 3.69
C SER A 114 8.65 -13.06 3.06
N LEU A 115 8.97 -13.86 2.04
CA LEU A 115 10.26 -13.81 1.35
C LEU A 115 10.32 -12.68 0.31
N LEU A 116 9.24 -12.39 -0.39
CA LEU A 116 9.20 -11.33 -1.41
C LEU A 116 8.99 -9.95 -0.77
N TRP A 117 8.07 -9.82 0.15
CA TRP A 117 7.70 -8.53 0.74
C TRP A 117 8.07 -8.39 2.21
N GLY A 118 7.79 -9.41 3.01
CA GLY A 118 7.99 -9.37 4.46
C GLY A 118 9.43 -9.07 4.90
N VAL A 119 10.42 -9.34 4.05
CA VAL A 119 11.84 -9.00 4.28
C VAL A 119 12.06 -7.49 4.40
N ASN A 120 11.26 -6.67 3.71
CA ASN A 120 11.41 -5.22 3.67
C ASN A 120 11.06 -4.55 5.02
N TYR A 121 10.16 -5.15 5.82
CA TYR A 121 9.87 -4.67 7.19
C TYR A 121 11.05 -4.81 8.16
N TYR A 122 12.05 -5.62 7.82
CA TYR A 122 13.26 -5.88 8.62
C TYR A 122 14.54 -5.44 7.90
N ALA A 123 14.40 -4.81 6.76
CA ALA A 123 15.48 -4.13 6.05
C ALA A 123 15.66 -2.71 6.62
N GLU A 124 16.74 -2.06 6.22
CA GLU A 124 17.00 -0.66 6.55
C GLU A 124 15.86 0.23 6.05
N SER A 125 15.27 1.00 6.95
CA SER A 125 14.13 1.89 6.68
C SER A 125 14.52 3.06 5.77
N PHE A 126 13.52 3.77 5.24
CA PHE A 126 13.79 4.99 4.48
C PHE A 126 14.43 6.07 5.36
N GLN A 127 14.00 6.19 6.62
CA GLN A 127 14.61 7.15 7.55
C GLN A 127 16.11 6.89 7.74
N GLU A 128 16.51 5.60 7.87
CA GLU A 128 17.93 5.23 7.97
C GLU A 128 18.71 5.49 6.68
N GLN A 129 18.07 5.33 5.52
CA GLN A 129 18.69 5.53 4.21
C GLN A 129 18.84 7.01 3.83
N SER A 130 17.84 7.82 4.18
CA SER A 130 17.77 9.24 3.81
C SER A 130 18.38 10.18 4.86
N GLY A 131 18.43 9.72 6.12
CA GLY A 131 18.79 10.59 7.26
C GLY A 131 17.63 11.50 7.72
N VAL A 132 16.45 11.42 7.12
CA VAL A 132 15.25 12.16 7.54
C VAL A 132 14.54 11.37 8.62
N TYR A 133 14.82 11.68 9.87
CA TYR A 133 14.21 11.02 11.01
C TYR A 133 12.99 11.79 11.51
N ALA A 134 11.91 11.08 11.80
CA ALA A 134 10.72 11.64 12.42
C ALA A 134 11.10 12.34 13.73
N ARG A 135 10.59 13.56 13.94
CA ARG A 135 10.81 14.33 15.18
C ARG A 135 9.49 14.89 15.71
N GLU A 136 9.36 14.89 17.02
CA GLU A 136 8.26 15.59 17.69
C GLU A 136 8.37 17.10 17.44
N SER A 137 7.23 17.77 17.41
CA SER A 137 7.12 19.20 17.19
C SER A 137 6.18 19.85 18.20
N THR A 138 6.36 21.16 18.43
CA THR A 138 5.41 21.92 19.23
C THR A 138 4.14 22.24 18.43
N PRO A 139 3.00 22.53 19.09
CA PRO A 139 1.80 22.98 18.41
C PRO A 139 2.00 24.20 17.51
N GLU A 140 2.88 25.14 17.92
CA GLU A 140 3.21 26.34 17.16
C GLU A 140 4.01 26.01 15.90
N GLU A 141 4.96 25.06 15.98
CA GLU A 141 5.69 24.57 14.80
C GLU A 141 4.74 23.85 13.85
N LEU A 142 3.86 22.99 14.37
CA LEU A 142 2.85 22.28 13.59
C LEU A 142 1.91 23.26 12.87
N ALA A 143 1.46 24.31 13.56
CA ALA A 143 0.61 25.33 12.96
C ALA A 143 1.32 26.05 11.79
N ARG A 144 2.61 26.41 11.94
CA ARG A 144 3.39 27.07 10.87
C ARG A 144 3.55 26.18 9.65
N VAL A 145 3.88 24.90 9.83
CA VAL A 145 4.05 23.97 8.71
C VAL A 145 2.70 23.67 8.06
N THR A 146 1.62 23.52 8.84
CA THR A 146 0.27 23.35 8.29
C THR A 146 -0.17 24.57 7.49
N GLU A 147 0.14 25.78 7.97
CA GLU A 147 -0.11 27.02 7.23
C GLU A 147 0.69 27.08 5.92
N TYR A 148 1.96 26.67 5.95
CA TYR A 148 2.79 26.60 4.74
C TYR A 148 2.15 25.68 3.71
N PHE A 149 1.72 24.46 4.10
CA PHE A 149 1.03 23.54 3.21
C PHE A 149 -0.30 24.11 2.67
N ALA A 150 -1.08 24.78 3.50
CA ALA A 150 -2.32 25.43 3.08
C ALA A 150 -2.08 26.49 2.01
N ARG A 151 -1.02 27.30 2.15
CA ARG A 151 -0.63 28.34 1.18
C ARG A 151 -0.14 27.75 -0.14
N GLN A 152 0.68 26.67 -0.09
CA GLN A 152 1.14 25.99 -1.29
C GLN A 152 -0.03 25.35 -2.04
N LEU A 153 -0.93 24.69 -1.32
CA LEU A 153 -2.13 24.07 -1.87
C LEU A 153 -3.05 25.12 -2.51
N ALA A 154 -3.27 26.25 -1.84
CA ALA A 154 -4.04 27.36 -2.40
C ALA A 154 -3.40 27.91 -3.70
N GLY A 155 -2.06 28.02 -3.73
CA GLY A 155 -1.32 28.46 -4.92
C GLY A 155 -1.37 27.47 -6.09
N CYS A 156 -1.67 26.20 -5.86
CA CYS A 156 -1.83 25.18 -6.90
C CYS A 156 -3.30 24.99 -7.34
N ALA A 157 -4.26 25.49 -6.60
CA ALA A 157 -5.68 25.18 -6.78
C ALA A 157 -6.25 25.56 -8.17
N ASP A 158 -5.74 26.63 -8.75
CA ASP A 158 -6.14 27.13 -10.07
C ASP A 158 -5.26 26.59 -11.22
N GLN A 159 -4.25 25.75 -10.90
CA GLN A 159 -3.34 25.18 -11.90
C GLN A 159 -3.83 23.82 -12.42
N VAL A 160 -4.87 23.26 -11.82
CA VAL A 160 -5.47 21.98 -12.20
C VAL A 160 -6.82 22.17 -12.88
N GLN A 161 -7.19 21.24 -13.75
CA GLN A 161 -8.50 21.24 -14.39
C GLN A 161 -9.60 20.99 -13.36
N ARG A 162 -10.74 21.66 -13.57
CA ARG A 162 -11.90 21.52 -12.70
C ARG A 162 -13.16 21.32 -13.53
N ASP A 163 -14.12 20.58 -12.98
CA ASP A 163 -15.42 20.37 -13.57
C ASP A 163 -16.37 21.58 -13.32
N GLU A 164 -17.60 21.48 -13.78
CA GLU A 164 -18.64 22.48 -13.59
C GLU A 164 -19.03 22.75 -12.13
N ASN A 165 -18.72 21.80 -11.22
CA ASN A 165 -18.95 21.90 -9.78
C ASN A 165 -17.71 22.43 -9.04
N GLY A 166 -16.62 22.74 -9.76
CA GLY A 166 -15.36 23.17 -9.19
C GLY A 166 -14.50 22.06 -8.59
N LEU A 167 -14.85 20.78 -8.80
CA LEU A 167 -14.09 19.65 -8.35
C LEU A 167 -12.89 19.37 -9.27
N PHE A 168 -11.83 18.79 -8.71
CA PHE A 168 -10.65 18.33 -9.46
C PHE A 168 -11.05 17.35 -10.57
N ALA A 169 -10.69 17.67 -11.82
CA ALA A 169 -11.14 16.98 -13.02
C ALA A 169 -10.04 16.65 -14.03
N GLU A 170 -8.79 16.53 -13.57
CA GLU A 170 -7.71 16.04 -14.44
C GLU A 170 -8.04 14.65 -14.96
N SER A 171 -7.74 14.39 -16.23
CA SER A 171 -8.03 13.08 -16.81
C SER A 171 -7.14 11.99 -16.15
N ARG A 172 -7.73 10.84 -15.86
CA ARG A 172 -6.96 9.70 -15.34
C ARG A 172 -5.82 9.31 -16.28
N ALA A 173 -6.04 9.38 -17.60
CA ALA A 173 -5.01 9.05 -18.59
C ALA A 173 -3.79 9.97 -18.44
N ASP A 174 -4.00 11.28 -18.27
CA ASP A 174 -2.91 12.23 -18.07
C ASP A 174 -2.21 12.03 -16.72
N ILE A 175 -2.97 11.77 -15.65
CA ILE A 175 -2.40 11.44 -14.34
C ILE A 175 -1.47 10.22 -14.45
N PHE A 176 -1.91 9.13 -15.06
CA PHE A 176 -1.09 7.93 -15.24
C PHE A 176 0.12 8.19 -16.16
N ALA A 177 -0.04 8.97 -17.22
CA ALA A 177 1.06 9.28 -18.13
C ALA A 177 2.21 10.03 -17.45
N HIS A 178 1.90 10.95 -16.50
CA HIS A 178 2.90 11.72 -15.75
C HIS A 178 3.46 10.99 -14.53
N SER A 179 3.02 9.76 -14.25
CA SER A 179 3.53 8.98 -13.09
C SER A 179 5.02 8.70 -13.15
N MET A 180 5.57 8.56 -14.38
CA MET A 180 6.98 8.24 -14.62
C MET A 180 7.96 9.32 -14.16
N GLU A 181 7.48 10.56 -14.00
CA GLU A 181 8.30 11.73 -13.69
C GLU A 181 8.16 12.18 -12.23
N VAL A 182 7.29 11.52 -11.46
CA VAL A 182 6.90 12.00 -10.12
C VAL A 182 8.07 12.05 -9.14
N PHE A 183 9.04 11.14 -9.29
CA PHE A 183 10.21 11.05 -8.41
C PHE A 183 11.42 11.90 -8.85
N ASP A 184 11.41 12.44 -10.07
CA ASP A 184 12.57 13.15 -10.64
C ASP A 184 13.05 14.31 -9.77
N GLY A 185 12.10 15.02 -9.14
CA GLY A 185 12.39 16.17 -8.28
C GLY A 185 13.08 15.86 -6.96
N ILE A 186 13.10 14.57 -6.53
CA ILE A 186 13.70 14.16 -5.26
C ILE A 186 14.87 13.19 -5.38
N TYR A 187 15.26 12.78 -6.60
CA TYR A 187 16.34 11.80 -6.79
C TYR A 187 17.71 12.33 -6.37
N GLU A 188 17.96 13.63 -6.50
CA GLU A 188 19.22 14.23 -6.05
C GLU A 188 19.33 14.18 -4.52
N GLU A 189 18.25 14.42 -3.82
CA GLU A 189 18.19 14.40 -2.36
C GLU A 189 18.11 12.98 -1.80
N PHE A 190 17.36 12.10 -2.47
CA PHE A 190 17.13 10.71 -2.04
C PHE A 190 17.59 9.70 -3.11
N PRO A 191 18.91 9.52 -3.33
CA PRO A 191 19.43 8.60 -4.34
C PRO A 191 18.99 7.14 -4.13
N CYS A 192 18.61 6.77 -2.90
CA CYS A 192 18.09 5.43 -2.57
C CYS A 192 16.75 5.11 -3.26
N LEU A 193 16.02 6.13 -3.73
CA LEU A 193 14.74 5.97 -4.44
C LEU A 193 14.91 5.82 -5.96
N VAL A 194 16.12 5.93 -6.52
CA VAL A 194 16.34 5.82 -7.97
C VAL A 194 16.04 4.42 -8.46
N MET A 195 15.11 4.31 -9.43
CA MET A 195 14.84 3.06 -10.16
C MET A 195 14.27 3.37 -11.54
N GLU A 196 14.20 2.35 -12.39
CA GLU A 196 13.41 2.41 -13.63
C GLU A 196 11.92 2.28 -13.28
N ASP A 197 11.16 3.30 -13.62
CA ASP A 197 9.73 3.38 -13.33
C ASP A 197 8.89 2.74 -14.44
N HIS A 198 7.70 2.30 -14.06
CA HIS A 198 6.66 1.82 -14.98
C HIS A 198 5.35 2.50 -14.62
N VAL A 199 4.52 2.77 -15.64
CA VAL A 199 3.19 3.34 -15.44
C VAL A 199 2.34 2.38 -14.59
N PRO A 200 1.89 2.77 -13.40
CA PRO A 200 1.03 1.94 -12.55
C PRO A 200 -0.26 1.51 -13.24
N LYS A 201 -0.98 0.58 -12.68
CA LYS A 201 -2.18 0.01 -13.32
C LYS A 201 -3.45 0.30 -12.55
N GLY A 202 -4.48 0.76 -13.26
CA GLY A 202 -5.82 0.88 -12.70
C GLY A 202 -6.48 -0.50 -12.57
N VAL A 203 -7.08 -0.77 -11.41
CA VAL A 203 -7.82 -1.99 -11.13
C VAL A 203 -9.26 -1.87 -11.62
N ARG A 204 -9.77 -2.87 -12.33
CA ARG A 204 -11.16 -2.90 -12.82
C ARG A 204 -12.17 -3.13 -11.69
N PHE A 205 -11.79 -3.90 -10.66
CA PHE A 205 -12.62 -4.16 -9.48
C PHE A 205 -12.40 -3.10 -8.38
N SER A 206 -12.22 -1.83 -8.76
CA SER A 206 -11.95 -0.70 -7.87
C SER A 206 -13.00 -0.54 -6.77
N THR A 207 -14.28 -0.78 -7.07
CA THR A 207 -15.35 -0.75 -6.06
C THR A 207 -15.12 -1.75 -4.91
N ALA A 208 -14.49 -2.91 -5.18
CA ALA A 208 -14.13 -3.85 -4.12
C ALA A 208 -12.99 -3.31 -3.24
N LEU A 209 -12.04 -2.56 -3.83
CA LEU A 209 -11.01 -1.86 -3.06
C LEU A 209 -11.63 -0.77 -2.19
N SER A 210 -12.56 0.03 -2.74
CA SER A 210 -13.28 1.06 -1.99
C SER A 210 -14.06 0.48 -0.81
N ALA A 211 -14.73 -0.66 -1.00
CA ALA A 211 -15.44 -1.35 0.09
C ALA A 211 -14.51 -1.85 1.21
N MET A 212 -13.23 -2.00 0.94
CA MET A 212 -12.20 -2.39 1.92
C MET A 212 -11.36 -1.20 2.40
N ASP A 213 -11.65 0.03 1.94
CA ASP A 213 -10.91 1.27 2.25
C ASP A 213 -9.45 1.25 1.73
N PHE A 214 -9.26 0.70 0.52
CA PHE A 214 -7.96 0.72 -0.14
C PHE A 214 -7.95 1.66 -1.34
N THR A 215 -6.99 2.56 -1.38
CA THR A 215 -6.74 3.48 -2.49
C THR A 215 -5.84 2.87 -3.57
N GLY A 216 -5.02 1.90 -3.20
CA GLY A 216 -4.13 1.15 -4.08
C GLY A 216 -3.49 -0.01 -3.33
N PHE A 217 -2.63 -0.75 -4.01
CA PHE A 217 -1.76 -1.75 -3.41
C PHE A 217 -0.59 -2.12 -4.33
N TYR A 218 0.57 -2.31 -3.73
CA TYR A 218 1.69 -2.97 -4.37
C TYR A 218 1.55 -4.48 -4.26
N PHE A 219 1.76 -5.22 -5.36
CA PHE A 219 1.64 -6.68 -5.36
C PHE A 219 3.00 -7.36 -5.63
N PRO A 220 3.69 -7.85 -4.61
CA PRO A 220 5.08 -8.30 -4.70
C PRO A 220 5.28 -9.53 -5.61
N PHE A 221 4.23 -10.33 -5.87
CA PHE A 221 4.33 -11.47 -6.77
C PHE A 221 4.40 -11.07 -8.26
N THR A 222 4.01 -9.84 -8.60
CA THR A 222 4.09 -9.29 -9.96
C THR A 222 4.93 -8.03 -10.04
N GLY A 223 5.27 -7.41 -8.90
CA GLY A 223 5.98 -6.14 -8.82
C GLY A 223 5.14 -4.94 -9.31
N GLU A 224 3.82 -5.09 -9.42
CA GLU A 224 2.93 -4.06 -9.94
C GLU A 224 2.40 -3.14 -8.84
N ALA A 225 2.39 -1.84 -9.09
CA ALA A 225 1.58 -0.86 -8.38
C ALA A 225 0.19 -0.82 -9.00
N ASN A 226 -0.85 -1.02 -8.20
CA ASN A 226 -2.24 -1.16 -8.62
C ASN A 226 -3.10 -0.12 -7.91
N LEU A 227 -3.92 0.63 -8.65
CA LEU A 227 -4.66 1.78 -8.17
C LEU A 227 -6.17 1.55 -8.22
N ASN A 228 -6.85 1.95 -7.16
CA ASN A 228 -8.28 2.15 -7.16
C ASN A 228 -8.61 3.39 -8.01
N ILE A 229 -9.25 3.18 -9.15
CA ILE A 229 -9.61 4.25 -10.09
C ILE A 229 -11.02 4.80 -9.89
N ASP A 230 -11.79 4.28 -8.94
CA ASP A 230 -13.14 4.78 -8.63
C ASP A 230 -13.10 5.92 -7.59
N SER A 231 -12.05 5.97 -6.76
CA SER A 231 -11.88 7.02 -5.74
C SER A 231 -11.73 8.42 -6.36
N PRO A 232 -12.01 9.49 -5.58
CA PRO A 232 -11.86 10.86 -6.04
C PRO A 232 -10.48 11.15 -6.60
N ALA A 233 -10.44 11.71 -7.81
CA ALA A 233 -9.22 11.85 -8.59
C ALA A 233 -8.19 12.82 -7.97
N CYS A 234 -8.60 13.70 -7.05
CA CYS A 234 -7.71 14.67 -6.41
C CYS A 234 -6.60 14.03 -5.55
N TYR A 235 -6.79 12.79 -5.05
CA TYR A 235 -5.76 12.04 -4.33
C TYR A 235 -5.04 11.01 -5.21
N LEU A 236 -5.55 10.70 -6.41
CA LEU A 236 -4.98 9.67 -7.27
C LEU A 236 -3.48 9.89 -7.59
N PRO A 237 -2.99 11.12 -7.91
CA PRO A 237 -1.57 11.34 -8.16
C PRO A 237 -0.67 11.00 -6.95
N SER A 238 -1.03 11.45 -5.74
CA SER A 238 -0.26 11.15 -4.54
C SER A 238 -0.38 9.68 -4.13
N THR A 239 -1.51 9.02 -4.39
CA THR A 239 -1.66 7.56 -4.20
C THR A 239 -0.76 6.79 -5.17
N ILE A 240 -0.66 7.22 -6.43
CA ILE A 240 0.28 6.65 -7.39
C ILE A 240 1.72 6.74 -6.84
N ALA A 241 2.14 7.90 -6.36
CA ALA A 241 3.47 8.08 -5.80
C ALA A 241 3.70 7.19 -4.56
N HIS A 242 2.68 6.97 -3.74
CA HIS A 242 2.71 6.07 -2.60
C HIS A 242 2.95 4.61 -3.03
N GLU A 243 2.16 4.09 -3.98
CA GLU A 243 2.33 2.72 -4.46
C GLU A 243 3.68 2.52 -5.20
N MET A 244 4.16 3.56 -5.87
CA MET A 244 5.49 3.56 -6.47
C MET A 244 6.61 3.62 -5.41
N ALA A 245 6.39 4.18 -4.23
CA ALA A 245 7.33 4.09 -3.12
C ALA A 245 7.47 2.65 -2.61
N HIS A 246 6.37 1.89 -2.55
CA HIS A 246 6.42 0.45 -2.26
C HIS A 246 7.25 -0.33 -3.30
N GLN A 247 7.19 0.02 -4.59
CA GLN A 247 8.05 -0.61 -5.63
C GLN A 247 9.55 -0.41 -5.37
N ARG A 248 9.92 0.60 -4.59
CA ARG A 248 11.30 0.89 -4.15
C ARG A 248 11.73 0.08 -2.92
N GLY A 249 10.87 -0.85 -2.48
CA GLY A 249 11.13 -1.71 -1.33
C GLY A 249 10.87 -1.05 0.02
N ILE A 250 10.20 0.10 0.03
CA ILE A 250 9.76 0.75 1.26
C ILE A 250 8.50 0.06 1.77
N ALA A 251 8.57 -0.61 2.92
CA ALA A 251 7.46 -1.38 3.46
C ALA A 251 6.57 -0.57 4.41
N SER A 252 7.13 0.46 5.06
CA SER A 252 6.39 1.30 6.00
C SER A 252 5.41 2.22 5.26
N GLU A 253 4.12 2.10 5.59
CA GLU A 253 3.05 2.96 5.09
C GLU A 253 3.33 4.45 5.35
N GLN A 254 3.92 4.74 6.50
CA GLN A 254 4.20 6.11 6.93
C GLN A 254 5.32 6.72 6.11
N GLU A 255 6.37 5.94 5.84
CA GLU A 255 7.46 6.36 4.96
C GLU A 255 6.98 6.53 3.52
N CYS A 256 6.13 5.62 3.01
CA CYS A 256 5.53 5.76 1.68
C CYS A 256 4.66 7.00 1.55
N ASN A 257 3.86 7.32 2.58
CA ASN A 257 3.07 8.55 2.61
C ASN A 257 3.97 9.81 2.59
N PHE A 258 5.04 9.83 3.40
CA PHE A 258 6.00 10.92 3.38
C PHE A 258 6.66 11.07 2.00
N ILE A 259 7.17 9.98 1.44
CA ILE A 259 7.82 9.95 0.12
C ILE A 259 6.85 10.41 -0.96
N ALA A 260 5.60 9.95 -0.93
CA ALA A 260 4.55 10.36 -1.87
C ALA A 260 4.31 11.87 -1.84
N ILE A 261 4.26 12.46 -0.65
CA ILE A 261 4.10 13.91 -0.48
C ILE A 261 5.34 14.63 -1.01
N ALA A 262 6.55 14.22 -0.61
CA ALA A 262 7.79 14.87 -1.05
C ALA A 262 7.98 14.80 -2.58
N ALA A 263 7.76 13.62 -3.18
CA ALA A 263 7.85 13.43 -4.61
C ALA A 263 6.79 14.23 -5.37
N SER A 264 5.54 14.15 -4.95
CA SER A 264 4.44 14.83 -5.64
C SER A 264 4.56 16.36 -5.55
N THR A 265 4.97 16.92 -4.42
CA THR A 265 5.09 18.38 -4.24
C THR A 265 6.20 18.99 -5.10
N THR A 266 7.19 18.22 -5.52
CA THR A 266 8.29 18.64 -6.39
C THR A 266 8.09 18.29 -7.86
N ALA A 267 7.04 17.54 -8.19
CA ALA A 267 6.77 17.08 -9.57
C ALA A 267 6.49 18.23 -10.54
N GLN A 268 6.81 18.03 -11.82
CA GLN A 268 6.52 19.01 -12.87
C GLN A 268 5.00 19.11 -13.16
N SER A 269 4.26 18.03 -13.06
CA SER A 269 2.83 17.99 -13.29
C SER A 269 2.04 18.76 -12.21
N PRO A 270 1.18 19.73 -12.58
CA PRO A 270 0.31 20.43 -11.64
C PRO A 270 -0.61 19.49 -10.84
N ALA A 271 -1.12 18.43 -11.48
CA ALA A 271 -1.96 17.42 -10.83
C ALA A 271 -1.24 16.74 -9.66
N TYR A 272 0.02 16.37 -9.85
CA TYR A 272 0.83 15.76 -8.80
C TYR A 272 1.15 16.77 -7.69
N ARG A 273 1.56 18.00 -8.03
CA ARG A 273 1.82 19.02 -7.00
C ARG A 273 0.59 19.31 -6.15
N TYR A 274 -0.57 19.48 -6.79
CA TYR A 274 -1.82 19.70 -6.08
C TYR A 274 -2.14 18.53 -5.12
N SER A 275 -2.09 17.30 -5.62
CA SER A 275 -2.38 16.10 -4.86
C SER A 275 -1.41 15.89 -3.70
N GLY A 276 -0.13 16.15 -3.90
CA GLY A 276 0.89 16.08 -2.84
C GLY A 276 0.66 17.09 -1.72
N TRP A 277 0.41 18.36 -2.09
CA TRP A 277 0.08 19.38 -1.10
C TRP A 277 -1.25 19.09 -0.37
N LEU A 278 -2.25 18.55 -1.08
CA LEU A 278 -3.53 18.15 -0.50
C LEU A 278 -3.36 17.01 0.50
N MET A 279 -2.60 15.98 0.15
CA MET A 279 -2.32 14.84 1.01
C MET A 279 -1.56 15.28 2.28
N GLY A 280 -0.48 16.05 2.12
CA GLY A 280 0.31 16.55 3.24
C GLY A 280 -0.50 17.48 4.14
N PHE A 281 -1.28 18.40 3.56
CA PHE A 281 -2.20 19.25 4.30
C PHE A 281 -3.20 18.44 5.12
N THR A 282 -3.75 17.36 4.57
CA THR A 282 -4.71 16.53 5.28
C THR A 282 -4.10 15.88 6.53
N TYR A 283 -2.89 15.34 6.46
CA TYR A 283 -2.18 14.79 7.63
C TYR A 283 -1.90 15.86 8.68
N LEU A 284 -1.31 16.98 8.27
CA LEU A 284 -0.94 18.08 9.17
C LEU A 284 -2.18 18.73 9.80
N SER A 285 -3.21 19.01 9.01
CA SER A 285 -4.47 19.61 9.47
C SER A 285 -5.20 18.75 10.49
N ASN A 286 -5.24 17.42 10.28
CA ASN A 286 -5.81 16.48 11.23
C ASN A 286 -5.02 16.42 12.55
N ALA A 287 -3.69 16.55 12.51
CA ALA A 287 -2.86 16.63 13.68
C ALA A 287 -3.06 17.97 14.42
N LEU A 288 -3.08 19.07 13.67
CA LEU A 288 -3.29 20.42 14.24
C LEU A 288 -4.68 20.56 14.88
N TYR A 289 -5.73 20.00 14.26
CA TYR A 289 -7.07 19.99 14.86
C TYR A 289 -7.11 19.34 16.25
N ARG A 290 -6.30 18.28 16.45
CA ARG A 290 -6.19 17.59 17.74
C ARG A 290 -5.33 18.35 18.75
N ALA A 291 -4.31 19.05 18.27
CA ALA A 291 -3.36 19.79 19.12
C ALA A 291 -3.84 21.19 19.47
N ASP A 292 -4.36 21.96 18.50
CA ASP A 292 -4.82 23.35 18.66
C ASP A 292 -5.92 23.67 17.65
N GLN A 293 -7.19 23.65 18.11
CA GLN A 293 -8.35 23.93 17.27
C GLN A 293 -8.45 25.40 16.84
N GLU A 294 -7.93 26.34 17.61
CA GLU A 294 -7.97 27.75 17.24
C GLU A 294 -6.97 28.06 16.11
N ALA A 295 -5.75 27.55 16.22
CA ALA A 295 -4.78 27.62 15.14
C ALA A 295 -5.30 26.89 13.87
N TRP A 296 -5.94 25.73 14.04
CA TRP A 296 -6.56 25.02 12.92
C TRP A 296 -7.61 25.85 12.19
N LYS A 297 -8.49 26.57 12.89
CA LYS A 297 -9.49 27.45 12.29
C LYS A 297 -8.83 28.55 11.47
N GLN A 298 -7.74 29.15 11.98
CA GLN A 298 -7.00 30.19 11.28
C GLN A 298 -6.36 29.69 9.99
N VAL A 299 -5.80 28.46 10.00
CA VAL A 299 -5.22 27.85 8.81
C VAL A 299 -6.31 27.45 7.80
N ARG A 300 -7.44 26.95 8.29
CA ARG A 300 -8.54 26.47 7.43
C ARG A 300 -9.13 27.54 6.52
N VAL A 301 -9.16 28.79 6.95
CA VAL A 301 -9.68 29.93 6.15
C VAL A 301 -8.78 30.34 4.99
N LEU A 302 -7.55 29.82 4.92
CA LEU A 302 -6.63 30.07 3.81
C LEU A 302 -6.95 29.23 2.57
N LEU A 303 -7.77 28.19 2.72
CA LEU A 303 -8.10 27.29 1.60
C LEU A 303 -9.16 27.90 0.69
N PRO A 304 -8.96 27.88 -0.63
CA PRO A 304 -10.00 28.19 -1.61
C PRO A 304 -11.22 27.26 -1.51
N ASP A 305 -12.37 27.74 -1.91
CA ASP A 305 -13.61 26.95 -1.90
C ASP A 305 -13.50 25.66 -2.72
N THR A 306 -12.73 25.67 -3.82
CA THR A 306 -12.47 24.51 -4.68
C THR A 306 -11.71 23.41 -3.93
N VAL A 307 -10.72 23.76 -3.11
CA VAL A 307 -10.00 22.79 -2.25
C VAL A 307 -10.92 22.22 -1.18
N VAL A 308 -11.77 23.09 -0.60
CA VAL A 308 -12.77 22.64 0.40
C VAL A 308 -13.78 21.70 -0.25
N ALA A 309 -14.16 21.92 -1.50
CA ALA A 309 -15.04 21.06 -2.27
C ALA A 309 -14.40 19.68 -2.49
N ASP A 310 -13.14 19.61 -2.94
CA ASP A 310 -12.40 18.34 -3.12
C ASP A 310 -12.30 17.54 -1.82
N LEU A 311 -12.00 18.20 -0.68
CA LEU A 311 -11.95 17.54 0.63
C LEU A 311 -13.31 16.97 1.05
N ARG A 312 -14.40 17.67 0.76
CA ARG A 312 -15.77 17.22 1.06
C ARG A 312 -16.18 16.06 0.16
N ASP A 313 -15.90 16.17 -1.15
CA ASP A 313 -16.17 15.11 -2.12
C ASP A 313 -15.47 13.81 -1.72
N ASN A 314 -14.18 13.89 -1.40
CA ASN A 314 -13.41 12.73 -0.91
C ASN A 314 -14.02 12.15 0.37
N SER A 315 -14.39 12.98 1.33
CA SER A 315 -15.01 12.50 2.58
C SER A 315 -16.37 11.86 2.33
N ALA A 316 -17.18 12.42 1.43
CA ALA A 316 -18.49 11.88 1.07
C ALA A 316 -18.35 10.52 0.37
N TYR A 317 -17.40 10.39 -0.57
CA TYR A 317 -17.12 9.13 -1.26
C TYR A 317 -16.80 7.99 -0.28
N TRP A 318 -15.85 8.21 0.64
CA TRP A 318 -15.45 7.15 1.58
C TRP A 318 -16.54 6.83 2.60
N ALA A 319 -17.36 7.80 3.00
CA ALA A 319 -18.50 7.58 3.88
C ALA A 319 -19.55 6.61 3.30
N GLU A 320 -19.67 6.50 1.96
CA GLU A 320 -20.56 5.54 1.30
C GLU A 320 -20.13 4.08 1.54
N PHE A 321 -18.86 3.85 1.83
CA PHE A 321 -18.31 2.51 2.05
C PHE A 321 -18.13 2.14 3.52
N GLU A 322 -18.48 3.03 4.45
CA GLU A 322 -18.46 2.70 5.89
C GLU A 322 -19.43 1.55 6.19
N GLY A 323 -18.95 0.55 6.93
CA GLY A 323 -19.78 -0.58 7.31
C GLY A 323 -19.00 -1.84 7.67
N PRO A 324 -19.70 -2.98 7.90
CA PRO A 324 -19.08 -4.20 8.43
C PRO A 324 -17.96 -4.80 7.55
N VAL A 325 -18.00 -4.59 6.22
CA VAL A 325 -16.97 -5.08 5.30
C VAL A 325 -15.70 -4.26 5.49
N ASN A 326 -15.82 -2.93 5.51
CA ASN A 326 -14.74 -2.00 5.79
C ASN A 326 -14.11 -2.30 7.16
N ASP A 327 -14.93 -2.36 8.22
CA ASP A 327 -14.46 -2.66 9.58
C ASP A 327 -13.67 -3.98 9.67
N ALA A 328 -14.12 -5.01 8.95
CA ALA A 328 -13.45 -6.30 8.94
C ALA A 328 -12.12 -6.22 8.18
N ALA A 329 -12.10 -5.56 7.03
CA ALA A 329 -10.89 -5.36 6.22
C ALA A 329 -9.83 -4.57 7.01
N GLN A 330 -10.22 -3.45 7.62
CA GLN A 330 -9.32 -2.62 8.42
C GLN A 330 -8.76 -3.36 9.65
N LYS A 331 -9.54 -4.18 10.34
CA LYS A 331 -9.05 -5.03 11.45
C LYS A 331 -8.02 -6.06 10.98
N VAL A 332 -8.26 -6.69 9.82
CA VAL A 332 -7.31 -7.65 9.24
C VAL A 332 -6.02 -6.95 8.84
N TYR A 333 -6.14 -5.78 8.19
CA TYR A 333 -5.00 -4.99 7.76
C TYR A 333 -4.16 -4.47 8.94
N ASP A 334 -4.80 -3.90 9.97
CA ASP A 334 -4.12 -3.46 11.20
C ASP A 334 -3.39 -4.61 11.90
N SER A 335 -4.02 -5.79 11.98
CA SER A 335 -3.40 -7.00 12.54
C SER A 335 -2.21 -7.46 11.70
N PHE A 336 -2.30 -7.35 10.38
CA PHE A 336 -1.22 -7.66 9.45
C PHE A 336 -0.03 -6.70 9.66
N LEU A 337 -0.23 -5.39 9.67
CA LEU A 337 0.82 -4.39 9.91
C LEU A 337 1.53 -4.63 11.24
N LYS A 338 0.78 -4.83 12.32
CA LYS A 338 1.34 -5.15 13.65
C LYS A 338 2.18 -6.43 13.66
N SER A 339 1.73 -7.47 12.96
CA SER A 339 2.46 -8.73 12.86
C SER A 339 3.74 -8.63 12.01
N SER A 340 3.78 -7.66 11.11
CA SER A 340 4.89 -7.40 10.19
C SER A 340 5.98 -6.49 10.78
N GLY A 341 5.75 -5.87 11.95
CA GLY A 341 6.74 -5.04 12.64
C GLY A 341 6.33 -3.59 12.84
N GLU A 342 5.22 -3.14 12.23
CA GLU A 342 4.63 -1.83 12.50
C GLU A 342 3.81 -1.86 13.79
N SER A 343 4.49 -1.71 14.93
CA SER A 343 3.88 -1.88 16.25
C SER A 343 2.67 -1.00 16.54
N ARG A 344 2.54 0.13 15.85
CA ARG A 344 1.41 1.06 15.96
C ARG A 344 0.27 0.73 14.98
N GLY A 345 0.50 -0.15 13.99
CA GLY A 345 -0.48 -0.48 12.95
C GLY A 345 -0.98 0.76 12.22
N THR A 346 -2.28 0.81 11.91
CA THR A 346 -2.91 1.97 11.26
C THR A 346 -2.94 3.24 12.12
N GLN A 347 -2.64 3.18 13.41
CA GLN A 347 -2.58 4.36 14.30
C GLN A 347 -1.26 5.14 14.23
N SER A 348 -0.35 4.79 13.35
CA SER A 348 0.97 5.43 13.22
C SER A 348 0.96 6.78 12.47
N TYR A 349 -0.20 7.40 12.26
CA TYR A 349 -0.34 8.71 11.58
C TYR A 349 0.56 9.83 12.15
N GLY A 350 1.02 9.71 13.41
CA GLY A 350 2.01 10.61 13.99
C GLY A 350 3.33 10.61 13.22
N THR A 351 3.79 9.46 12.73
CA THR A 351 5.11 9.34 12.08
C THR A 351 5.18 10.11 10.76
N VAL A 352 4.11 10.13 9.93
CA VAL A 352 4.08 10.98 8.71
C VAL A 352 4.22 12.45 9.08
N VAL A 353 3.44 12.91 10.06
CA VAL A 353 3.47 14.28 10.54
C VAL A 353 4.87 14.62 11.06
N ASP A 354 5.45 13.74 11.88
CA ASP A 354 6.78 13.93 12.47
C ASP A 354 7.90 13.97 11.40
N MET A 355 7.76 13.18 10.31
CA MET A 355 8.67 13.26 9.16
C MET A 355 8.46 14.55 8.36
N LEU A 356 7.20 14.97 8.13
CA LEU A 356 6.92 16.27 7.49
C LEU A 356 7.46 17.44 8.32
N MET A 357 7.36 17.36 9.65
CA MET A 357 7.94 18.35 10.55
C MET A 357 9.46 18.36 10.52
N ALA A 358 10.10 17.21 10.33
CA ALA A 358 11.56 17.12 10.20
C ALA A 358 12.05 17.72 8.88
N TYR A 359 11.26 17.59 7.81
CA TYR A 359 11.66 17.96 6.46
C TYR A 359 11.26 19.38 6.05
N TYR A 360 10.08 19.86 6.45
CA TYR A 360 9.53 21.16 6.07
C TYR A 360 9.54 22.19 7.24
N GLY A 361 9.86 21.76 8.47
CA GLY A 361 9.77 22.56 9.70
C GLY A 361 10.99 23.37 10.12
#